data_800b0392bc266b5df6f631334cf860ec
#
_entry.id   800b0392bc266b5df6f631334cf860ec
#
_cell.length_a   1.000
_cell.length_b   1.000
_cell.length_c   1.000
_cell.angle_alpha   90.00
_cell.angle_beta   90.00
_cell.angle_gamma   90.00
#
_symmetry.space_group_name_H-M   'P 1'
#
loop_
_entity.id
_entity.type
_entity.pdbx_description
1 polymer ?
#
loop_
_entity_poly.entity_id
_entity_poly.type
_entity_poly.pdbx_seq_one_letter_code
_entity_poly.pdbx_strand_id
1 'polypeptide(L)'
;HGYWGAQMIAPYVDEEVSEAIKMHQALRFFPDESVGYGYPDLYRKFFGDDYQPEPYVVEEYNRARNSKHYMTGRLICVNDVYAFDPNAKVDLEQFEDIIGRNFRQPKEGLGWDNSPSAHMWRTIMWPTRFL
;
A
#
# COMPACT_ATOMS: atom_id res chain seq x y z
N HIS A 1 4.60 -6.49 2.64
CA HIS A 1 4.02 -6.43 1.27
C HIS A 1 3.91 -4.99 0.77
N GLY A 2 3.65 -4.00 1.62
CA GLY A 2 3.50 -2.60 1.22
C GLY A 2 4.74 -2.05 0.49
N TYR A 3 5.92 -2.28 1.04
CA TYR A 3 7.18 -1.87 0.39
C TYR A 3 7.39 -2.51 -0.97
N TRP A 4 7.16 -3.80 -1.06
CA TRP A 4 7.37 -4.52 -2.30
C TRP A 4 6.36 -4.10 -3.37
N GLY A 5 5.08 -4.01 -3.01
CA GLY A 5 4.06 -3.50 -3.90
C GLY A 5 4.37 -2.09 -4.41
N ALA A 6 4.79 -1.19 -3.51
CA ALA A 6 5.19 0.16 -3.89
C ALA A 6 6.36 0.18 -4.88
N GLN A 7 7.40 -0.64 -4.67
CA GLN A 7 8.53 -0.76 -5.59
C GLN A 7 8.08 -1.23 -6.98
N MET A 8 7.16 -2.21 -7.02
CA MET A 8 6.68 -2.78 -8.29
C MET A 8 5.93 -1.75 -9.14
N ILE A 9 5.16 -0.87 -8.51
CA ILE A 9 4.28 0.05 -9.23
C ILE A 9 4.84 1.46 -9.36
N ALA A 10 5.89 1.83 -8.61
CA ALA A 10 6.39 3.20 -8.56
C ALA A 10 6.60 3.89 -9.92
N PRO A 11 7.13 3.25 -10.97
CA PRO A 11 7.29 3.89 -12.28
C PRO A 11 5.98 4.12 -13.04
N TYR A 12 4.91 3.43 -12.65
CA TYR A 12 3.64 3.41 -13.38
C TYR A 12 2.59 4.33 -12.79
N VAL A 13 2.81 4.85 -11.59
CA VAL A 13 1.86 5.68 -10.86
C VAL A 13 2.53 6.92 -10.29
N ASP A 14 1.73 7.85 -9.79
CA ASP A 14 2.24 9.00 -9.06
C ASP A 14 2.86 8.61 -7.71
N GLU A 15 3.75 9.47 -7.20
CA GLU A 15 4.40 9.32 -5.90
C GLU A 15 3.38 9.08 -4.78
N GLU A 16 2.26 9.79 -4.81
CA GLU A 16 1.19 9.65 -3.84
C GLU A 16 0.68 8.20 -3.75
N VAL A 17 0.42 7.57 -4.88
CA VAL A 17 -0.09 6.19 -4.93
C VAL A 17 0.95 5.21 -4.40
N SER A 18 2.19 5.32 -4.85
CA SER A 18 3.26 4.42 -4.41
C SER A 18 3.61 4.60 -2.93
N GLU A 19 3.68 5.83 -2.42
CA GLU A 19 3.93 6.10 -1.01
C GLU A 19 2.75 5.66 -0.12
N ALA A 20 1.50 5.85 -0.56
CA ALA A 20 0.33 5.39 0.17
C ALA A 20 0.33 3.85 0.31
N ILE A 21 0.65 3.13 -0.75
CA ILE A 21 0.79 1.66 -0.71
C ILE A 21 1.94 1.24 0.20
N LYS A 22 3.06 1.95 0.17
CA LYS A 22 4.20 1.66 1.02
C LYS A 22 3.87 1.77 2.51
N MET A 23 3.23 2.87 2.91
CA MET A 23 2.99 3.18 4.32
C MET A 23 1.77 2.48 4.93
N HIS A 24 0.78 2.06 4.13
CA HIS A 24 -0.47 1.50 4.68
C HIS A 24 -0.24 0.31 5.60
N GLN A 25 0.78 -0.51 5.34
CA GLN A 25 1.09 -1.68 6.17
C GLN A 25 1.44 -1.30 7.60
N ALA A 26 2.27 -0.29 7.80
CA ALA A 26 2.61 0.19 9.13
C ALA A 26 1.40 0.90 9.80
N LEU A 27 0.67 1.70 9.02
CA LEU A 27 -0.49 2.42 9.51
C LEU A 27 -1.60 1.51 10.06
N ARG A 28 -1.71 0.28 9.57
CA ARG A 28 -2.71 -0.68 10.06
C ARG A 28 -2.62 -0.99 11.54
N PHE A 29 -1.44 -0.92 12.13
CA PHE A 29 -1.22 -1.25 13.53
C PHE A 29 -1.54 -0.10 14.49
N PHE A 30 -1.82 1.08 13.99
CA PHE A 30 -2.05 2.27 14.81
C PHE A 30 -3.41 2.89 14.51
N PRO A 31 -4.27 3.06 15.53
CA PRO A 31 -5.55 3.70 15.36
C PRO A 31 -5.40 5.18 14.98
N ASP A 32 -6.42 5.71 14.33
CA ASP A 32 -6.55 7.14 14.02
C ASP A 32 -8.02 7.53 14.09
N GLU A 33 -8.40 8.13 15.19
CA GLU A 33 -9.79 8.54 15.45
C GLU A 33 -10.28 9.61 14.48
N SER A 34 -9.37 10.40 13.90
CA SER A 34 -9.74 11.48 12.97
C SER A 34 -10.43 10.99 11.70
N VAL A 35 -10.20 9.71 11.34
CA VAL A 35 -10.81 9.02 10.20
C VAL A 35 -11.68 7.84 10.64
N GLY A 36 -11.93 7.70 11.93
CA GLY A 36 -12.72 6.58 12.46
C GLY A 36 -12.02 5.22 12.36
N TYR A 37 -10.68 5.20 12.23
CA TYR A 37 -9.93 3.94 12.14
C TYR A 37 -9.53 3.44 13.52
N GLY A 38 -10.14 2.33 13.95
CA GLY A 38 -9.75 1.59 15.15
C GLY A 38 -8.73 0.49 14.85
N TYR A 39 -8.09 -0.03 15.89
CA TYR A 39 -7.27 -1.25 15.73
C TYR A 39 -8.18 -2.42 15.32
N PRO A 40 -7.94 -3.09 14.18
CA PRO A 40 -8.88 -4.07 13.65
C PRO A 40 -9.11 -5.27 14.55
N ASP A 41 -10.36 -5.72 14.70
CA ASP A 41 -10.70 -6.91 15.49
C ASP A 41 -9.99 -8.17 14.99
N LEU A 42 -9.74 -8.27 13.69
CA LEU A 42 -8.97 -9.37 13.11
C LEU A 42 -7.54 -9.39 13.67
N TYR A 43 -6.92 -8.22 13.82
CA TYR A 43 -5.58 -8.09 14.39
C TYR A 43 -5.55 -8.43 15.88
N ARG A 44 -6.61 -8.06 16.64
CA ARG A 44 -6.76 -8.47 18.03
C ARG A 44 -6.79 -10.00 18.18
N LYS A 45 -7.48 -10.67 17.27
CA LYS A 45 -7.55 -12.15 17.25
C LYS A 45 -6.20 -12.80 16.93
N PHE A 46 -5.40 -12.21 16.05
CA PHE A 46 -4.11 -12.78 15.65
C PHE A 46 -2.96 -12.41 16.59
N PHE A 47 -2.93 -11.17 17.07
CA PHE A 47 -1.79 -10.62 17.80
C PHE A 47 -2.08 -10.37 19.29
N GLY A 48 -3.36 -10.34 19.68
CA GLY A 48 -3.78 -9.94 21.01
C GLY A 48 -3.98 -8.44 21.17
N ASP A 49 -4.58 -8.05 22.30
CA ASP A 49 -4.84 -6.63 22.62
C ASP A 49 -3.56 -5.88 23.01
N ASP A 50 -2.57 -6.58 23.58
CA ASP A 50 -1.32 -5.99 24.08
C ASP A 50 -0.16 -6.08 23.09
N TYR A 51 -0.47 -6.39 21.82
CA TYR A 51 0.57 -6.52 20.80
C TYR A 51 1.32 -5.20 20.61
N GLN A 52 2.64 -5.28 20.70
CA GLN A 52 3.54 -4.18 20.42
C GLN A 52 4.19 -4.41 19.05
N PRO A 53 3.95 -3.53 18.06
CA PRO A 53 4.59 -3.65 16.77
C PRO A 53 6.12 -3.60 16.87
N GLU A 54 6.80 -4.32 16.01
CA GLU A 54 8.26 -4.32 15.93
C GLU A 54 8.82 -2.91 15.72
N PRO A 55 10.02 -2.60 16.21
CA PRO A 55 10.59 -1.25 16.13
C PRO A 55 10.57 -0.64 14.74
N TYR A 56 10.84 -1.44 13.71
CA TYR A 56 10.82 -0.95 12.32
C TYR A 56 9.41 -0.53 11.87
N VAL A 57 8.35 -1.17 12.39
CA VAL A 57 6.95 -0.79 12.10
C VAL A 57 6.63 0.56 12.76
N VAL A 58 7.11 0.76 13.99
CA VAL A 58 6.96 2.04 14.72
C VAL A 58 7.70 3.16 13.98
N GLU A 59 8.91 2.91 13.50
CA GLU A 59 9.67 3.89 12.71
C GLU A 59 8.95 4.27 11.41
N GLU A 60 8.43 3.27 10.70
CA GLU A 60 7.66 3.51 9.47
C GLU A 60 6.36 4.28 9.74
N TYR A 61 5.67 3.97 10.83
CA TYR A 61 4.50 4.74 11.26
C TYR A 61 4.84 6.21 11.53
N ASN A 62 5.93 6.46 12.27
CA ASN A 62 6.36 7.83 12.56
C ASN A 62 6.75 8.58 11.28
N ARG A 63 7.37 7.90 10.34
CA ARG A 63 7.69 8.46 9.02
C ARG A 63 6.42 8.75 8.21
N ALA A 64 5.47 7.82 8.20
CA ALA A 64 4.19 7.97 7.52
C ALA A 64 3.37 9.16 8.04
N ARG A 65 3.32 9.36 9.36
CA ARG A 65 2.61 10.50 9.98
C ARG A 65 3.12 11.86 9.54
N ASN A 66 4.39 11.95 9.16
CA ASN A 66 5.01 13.19 8.69
C ASN A 66 4.98 13.33 7.17
N SER A 67 4.43 12.34 6.47
CA SER A 67 4.30 12.38 5.01
C SER A 67 3.16 13.29 4.57
N LYS A 68 3.40 14.05 3.48
CA LYS A 68 2.34 14.81 2.80
C LYS A 68 1.20 13.91 2.28
N HIS A 69 1.48 12.61 2.10
CA HIS A 69 0.53 11.60 1.61
C HIS A 69 -0.06 10.73 2.74
N TYR A 70 0.09 11.16 4.00
CA TYR A 70 -0.40 10.40 5.16
C TYR A 70 -1.87 10.01 5.01
N MET A 71 -2.73 10.97 4.65
CA MET A 71 -4.18 10.71 4.56
C MET A 71 -4.53 9.72 3.46
N THR A 72 -3.83 9.73 2.34
CA THR A 72 -4.05 8.75 1.26
C THR A 72 -3.71 7.34 1.73
N GLY A 73 -2.57 7.17 2.42
CA GLY A 73 -2.21 5.89 3.03
C GLY A 73 -3.19 5.45 4.12
N ARG A 74 -3.68 6.38 4.91
CA ARG A 74 -4.67 6.12 5.96
C ARG A 74 -6.03 5.67 5.38
N LEU A 75 -6.47 6.29 4.29
CA LEU A 75 -7.70 5.89 3.60
C LEU A 75 -7.61 4.47 3.00
N ILE A 76 -6.42 4.04 2.57
CA ILE A 76 -6.23 2.63 2.19
C ILE A 76 -6.54 1.72 3.39
N CYS A 77 -6.02 2.03 4.58
CA CYS A 77 -6.29 1.22 5.78
C CYS A 77 -7.78 1.17 6.12
N VAL A 78 -8.48 2.30 6.03
CA VAL A 78 -9.92 2.38 6.30
C VAL A 78 -10.69 1.50 5.32
N ASN A 79 -10.36 1.56 4.04
CA ASN A 79 -11.05 0.80 2.98
C ASN A 79 -10.70 -0.70 3.01
N ASP A 80 -9.51 -1.06 3.43
CA ASP A 80 -9.10 -2.46 3.57
C ASP A 80 -9.98 -3.24 4.56
N VAL A 81 -10.50 -2.58 5.58
CA VAL A 81 -11.40 -3.23 6.55
C VAL A 81 -12.66 -3.74 5.87
N TYR A 82 -13.15 -3.02 4.86
CA TYR A 82 -14.33 -3.42 4.08
C TYR A 82 -14.06 -4.55 3.09
N ALA A 83 -12.81 -4.82 2.75
CA ALA A 83 -12.45 -5.92 1.86
C ALA A 83 -12.81 -7.30 2.43
N PHE A 84 -13.14 -7.39 3.72
CA PHE A 84 -13.59 -8.61 4.39
C PHE A 84 -15.11 -8.74 4.46
N ASP A 85 -15.88 -7.84 3.87
CA ASP A 85 -17.32 -8.00 3.77
C ASP A 85 -17.66 -9.05 2.71
N PRO A 86 -18.24 -10.22 3.11
CA PRO A 86 -18.56 -11.29 2.17
C PRO A 86 -19.67 -10.93 1.19
N ASN A 87 -20.39 -9.83 1.42
CA ASN A 87 -21.44 -9.34 0.55
C ASN A 87 -20.95 -8.27 -0.44
N ALA A 88 -19.74 -7.77 -0.27
CA ALA A 88 -19.15 -6.81 -1.20
C ALA A 88 -18.93 -7.46 -2.56
N LYS A 89 -19.50 -6.86 -3.60
CA LYS A 89 -19.25 -7.22 -5.00
C LYS A 89 -18.46 -6.11 -5.64
N VAL A 90 -17.29 -6.46 -6.12
CA VAL A 90 -16.37 -5.52 -6.75
C VAL A 90 -15.96 -6.06 -8.12
N ASP A 91 -16.28 -5.33 -9.16
CA ASP A 91 -15.90 -5.63 -10.53
C ASP A 91 -14.79 -4.67 -10.98
N LEU A 92 -13.83 -5.16 -11.76
CA LEU A 92 -12.68 -4.38 -12.22
C LEU A 92 -13.10 -3.17 -13.06
N GLU A 93 -14.18 -3.31 -13.82
CA GLU A 93 -14.74 -2.30 -14.70
C GLU A 93 -15.04 -0.97 -13.99
N GLN A 94 -15.38 -1.04 -12.70
CA GLN A 94 -15.61 0.16 -11.86
C GLN A 94 -14.38 1.05 -11.73
N PHE A 95 -13.20 0.50 -11.93
CA PHE A 95 -11.92 1.17 -11.70
C PHE A 95 -11.16 1.47 -12.99
N GLU A 96 -11.61 1.00 -14.15
CA GLU A 96 -10.89 1.16 -15.42
C GLU A 96 -10.54 2.62 -15.72
N ASP A 97 -11.50 3.53 -15.59
CA ASP A 97 -11.27 4.95 -15.81
C ASP A 97 -10.25 5.55 -14.83
N ILE A 98 -10.33 5.14 -13.55
CA ILE A 98 -9.44 5.63 -12.50
C ILE A 98 -8.03 5.11 -12.76
N ILE A 99 -7.91 3.83 -13.07
CA ILE A 99 -6.62 3.20 -13.40
C ILE A 99 -6.02 3.88 -14.63
N GLY A 100 -6.81 4.04 -15.69
CA GLY A 100 -6.34 4.65 -16.94
C GLY A 100 -5.86 6.09 -16.77
N ARG A 101 -6.50 6.89 -15.93
CA ARG A 101 -6.11 8.29 -15.66
C ARG A 101 -4.86 8.40 -14.79
N ASN A 102 -4.61 7.44 -13.92
CA ASN A 102 -3.51 7.46 -12.97
C ASN A 102 -2.33 6.58 -13.39
N PHE A 103 -2.49 5.79 -14.43
CA PHE A 103 -1.43 4.93 -14.96
C PHE A 103 -0.48 5.72 -15.85
N ARG A 104 0.80 5.54 -15.61
CA ARG A 104 1.87 6.07 -16.46
C ARG A 104 2.59 4.91 -17.12
N GLN A 105 2.72 4.98 -18.43
CA GLN A 105 3.59 4.06 -19.16
C GLN A 105 5.02 4.63 -19.17
N PRO A 106 6.01 3.95 -18.58
CA PRO A 106 7.40 4.37 -18.69
C PRO A 106 7.83 4.44 -20.17
N LYS A 107 8.57 5.48 -20.54
CA LYS A 107 9.03 5.69 -21.92
C LYS A 107 9.99 4.60 -22.40
N GLU A 108 10.78 4.09 -21.46
CA GLU A 108 11.78 3.05 -21.69
C GLU A 108 11.46 1.84 -20.83
N GLY A 109 11.82 0.68 -21.30
CA GLY A 109 11.78 -0.54 -20.48
C GLY A 109 12.76 -0.40 -19.31
N LEU A 110 12.30 -0.77 -18.13
CA LEU A 110 13.05 -0.60 -16.88
C LEU A 110 13.83 -1.85 -16.49
N GLY A 111 14.30 -2.59 -17.43
CA GLY A 111 15.05 -3.82 -17.16
C GLY A 111 15.88 -4.26 -18.34
N TRP A 112 16.02 -5.55 -18.44
CA TRP A 112 16.75 -6.24 -19.50
C TRP A 112 16.03 -6.29 -20.85
N ASP A 113 14.78 -5.96 -20.88
CA ASP A 113 13.98 -5.81 -22.09
C ASP A 113 13.25 -4.44 -22.08
N ASN A 114 12.59 -4.11 -23.15
CA ASN A 114 11.83 -2.88 -23.31
C ASN A 114 10.32 -3.09 -23.10
N SER A 115 9.92 -4.18 -22.43
CA SER A 115 8.50 -4.41 -22.16
C SER A 115 7.97 -3.42 -21.11
N PRO A 116 6.70 -3.07 -21.16
CA PRO A 116 6.06 -2.23 -20.16
C PRO A 116 6.14 -2.78 -18.75
N SER A 117 6.25 -4.09 -18.60
CA SER A 117 6.30 -4.79 -17.32
C SER A 117 7.71 -5.12 -16.83
N ALA A 118 8.75 -4.74 -17.57
CA ALA A 118 10.13 -5.08 -17.23
C ALA A 118 10.53 -4.68 -15.81
N HIS A 119 10.09 -3.51 -15.34
CA HIS A 119 10.35 -3.06 -13.98
C HIS A 119 9.72 -3.98 -12.93
N MET A 120 8.47 -4.38 -13.12
CA MET A 120 7.79 -5.29 -12.19
C MET A 120 8.50 -6.62 -12.11
N TRP A 121 8.86 -7.22 -13.25
CA TRP A 121 9.63 -8.47 -13.28
C TRP A 121 10.98 -8.34 -12.58
N ARG A 122 11.70 -7.26 -12.82
CA ARG A 122 12.98 -7.01 -12.16
C ARG A 122 12.81 -6.88 -10.64
N THR A 123 11.78 -6.18 -10.17
CA THR A 123 11.51 -6.01 -8.74
C THR A 123 11.12 -7.33 -8.07
N ILE A 124 10.41 -8.21 -8.78
CA ILE A 124 10.10 -9.56 -8.29
C ILE A 124 11.38 -10.39 -8.10
N MET A 125 12.29 -10.34 -9.05
CA MET A 125 13.51 -11.13 -9.00
C MET A 125 14.60 -10.52 -8.11
N TRP A 126 14.71 -9.21 -8.09
CA TRP A 126 15.72 -8.46 -7.32
C TRP A 126 15.08 -7.27 -6.61
N PRO A 127 14.30 -7.51 -5.56
CA PRO A 127 13.74 -6.41 -4.78
C PRO A 127 14.86 -5.63 -4.10
N THR A 128 14.72 -4.32 -4.05
CA THR A 128 15.70 -3.47 -3.38
C THR A 128 15.54 -3.47 -1.86
N ARG A 129 14.41 -3.98 -1.38
CA ARG A 129 14.11 -4.12 0.04
C ARG A 129 13.23 -5.34 0.29
N PHE A 130 13.59 -6.09 1.30
CA PHE A 130 12.79 -7.18 1.85
C PHE A 130 12.13 -6.74 3.16
N LEU A 131 11.01 -7.33 3.46
CA LEU A 131 10.36 -7.21 4.78
C LEU A 131 10.74 -8.39 5.65
#